data_6ddf86743d69941dd6e8d8507c7b3269
#
_entry.id   6ddf86743d69941dd6e8d8507c7b3269
#
_cell.length_a   1.000
_cell.length_b   1.000
_cell.length_c   1.000
_cell.angle_alpha   90.00
_cell.angle_beta   90.00
_cell.angle_gamma   90.00
#
_symmetry.space_group_name_H-M   'P 1'
#
loop_
_entity.id
_entity.type
_entity.pdbx_description
1 polymer ?
#
loop_
_entity_poly.entity_id
_entity_poly.type
_entity_poly.pdbx_seq_one_letter_code
_entity_poly.pdbx_strand_id
1 'polypeptide(L)'
;MGRQDTDVTDTAAARLGQLHQYFRERPVTGPEGHSYTAFRARTPAAGSPILYDTTVSEHITNAVTEIVTHTRTINPDAGPLPARTADVYAWARDNMQHAPDIEQQRQDVIEARHRLEHAITAGDTTVVRPHRCPACHTIGLHWPREAGRNIRAKAVCVNLNCAAANGGMHRRWSLEALACEQVRVEKMLRECAT
;
A
#
# COMPACT_ATOMS: atom_id res chain seq x y z
N MET A 1 26.62 -9.13 -13.40
CA MET A 1 25.80 -9.07 -12.16
C MET A 1 24.57 -8.29 -12.49
N GLY A 2 23.44 -9.00 -12.73
CA GLY A 2 22.18 -8.41 -13.17
C GLY A 2 21.60 -7.59 -12.06
N ARG A 3 21.49 -6.29 -12.29
CA ARG A 3 20.62 -5.38 -11.54
C ARG A 3 19.21 -5.88 -11.82
N GLN A 4 18.59 -6.49 -10.83
CA GLN A 4 17.16 -6.79 -10.89
C GLN A 4 16.46 -5.45 -11.12
N ASP A 5 15.86 -5.32 -12.29
CA ASP A 5 14.82 -4.33 -12.54
C ASP A 5 13.79 -4.52 -11.43
N THR A 6 13.90 -3.69 -10.40
CA THR A 6 12.90 -3.61 -9.34
C THR A 6 11.66 -3.04 -10.01
N ASP A 7 10.97 -3.92 -10.38
CA ASP A 7 9.68 -4.17 -10.87
C ASP A 7 8.85 -2.87 -10.95
N VAL A 8 8.85 -2.26 -12.16
CA VAL A 8 7.95 -1.17 -12.54
C VAL A 8 6.48 -1.55 -12.27
N THR A 9 6.21 -2.83 -11.99
CA THR A 9 4.87 -3.39 -11.72
C THR A 9 4.42 -3.24 -10.27
N ASP A 10 5.32 -3.02 -9.29
CA ASP A 10 4.96 -2.91 -7.87
C ASP A 10 4.69 -1.47 -7.42
N THR A 11 3.76 -0.80 -8.11
CA THR A 11 3.31 0.56 -7.78
C THR A 11 1.99 0.53 -6.99
N ALA A 12 1.65 1.65 -6.32
CA ALA A 12 0.35 1.81 -5.67
C ALA A 12 -0.81 1.62 -6.67
N ALA A 13 -0.67 2.12 -7.89
CA ALA A 13 -1.66 1.96 -8.96
C ALA A 13 -1.85 0.49 -9.35
N ALA A 14 -0.73 -0.25 -9.55
CA ALA A 14 -0.77 -1.67 -9.88
C ALA A 14 -1.39 -2.49 -8.74
N ARG A 15 -1.00 -2.23 -7.50
CA ARG A 15 -1.56 -2.89 -6.30
C ARG A 15 -3.03 -2.56 -6.10
N LEU A 16 -3.45 -1.33 -6.36
CA LEU A 16 -4.87 -0.95 -6.32
C LEU A 16 -5.67 -1.70 -7.40
N GLY A 17 -5.14 -1.80 -8.62
CA GLY A 17 -5.74 -2.58 -9.70
C GLY A 17 -5.88 -4.07 -9.35
N GLN A 18 -4.83 -4.68 -8.78
CA GLN A 18 -4.84 -6.06 -8.29
C GLN A 18 -5.87 -6.26 -7.17
N LEU A 19 -5.98 -5.30 -6.24
CA LEU A 19 -6.96 -5.32 -5.17
C LEU A 19 -8.39 -5.33 -5.71
N HIS A 20 -8.70 -4.48 -6.70
CA HIS A 20 -9.99 -4.46 -7.38
C HIS A 20 -10.31 -5.79 -8.07
N GLN A 21 -9.34 -6.37 -8.78
CA GLN A 21 -9.51 -7.65 -9.47
C GLN A 21 -9.71 -8.79 -8.47
N TYR A 22 -8.89 -8.85 -7.43
CA TYR A 22 -8.95 -9.86 -6.38
C TYR A 22 -10.34 -9.96 -5.73
N PHE A 23 -11.00 -8.82 -5.49
CA PHE A 23 -12.32 -8.81 -4.86
C PHE A 23 -13.47 -9.05 -5.84
N ARG A 24 -13.26 -8.86 -7.14
CA ARG A 24 -14.23 -9.30 -8.17
C ARG A 24 -14.25 -10.82 -8.35
N GLU A 25 -13.13 -11.46 -8.15
CA GLU A 25 -12.94 -12.90 -8.43
C GLU A 25 -13.13 -13.80 -7.22
N ARG A 26 -13.10 -13.27 -6.00
CA ARG A 26 -13.24 -14.07 -4.78
C ARG A 26 -14.71 -14.28 -4.39
N PRO A 27 -15.12 -15.56 -4.20
CA PRO A 27 -16.38 -15.84 -3.53
C PRO A 27 -16.27 -15.39 -2.05
N VAL A 28 -17.30 -14.70 -1.55
CA VAL A 28 -17.42 -14.30 -0.15
C VAL A 28 -17.44 -15.56 0.70
N THR A 29 -16.42 -15.73 1.56
CA THR A 29 -16.49 -16.72 2.64
C THR A 29 -17.32 -16.14 3.76
N GLY A 30 -18.47 -16.77 4.06
CA GLY A 30 -19.30 -16.40 5.22
C GLY A 30 -18.53 -16.57 6.54
N PRO A 31 -19.03 -16.02 7.66
CA PRO A 31 -18.38 -16.04 8.97
C PRO A 31 -18.06 -17.43 9.54
N GLU A 32 -18.59 -18.49 8.95
CA GLU A 32 -18.40 -19.88 9.39
C GLU A 32 -17.33 -20.66 8.60
N GLY A 33 -16.50 -19.99 7.79
CA GLY A 33 -15.38 -20.66 7.10
C GLY A 33 -15.79 -21.64 6.01
N HIS A 34 -17.04 -21.71 5.64
CA HIS A 34 -17.52 -22.57 4.57
C HIS A 34 -17.19 -21.96 3.21
N SER A 35 -16.28 -22.59 2.48
CA SER A 35 -15.95 -22.25 1.10
C SER A 35 -17.15 -22.55 0.20
N TYR A 36 -17.82 -21.55 -0.31
CA TYR A 36 -18.85 -21.70 -1.34
C TYR A 36 -18.22 -21.92 -2.72
N THR A 37 -17.37 -22.93 -2.84
CA THR A 37 -16.81 -23.35 -4.13
C THR A 37 -17.82 -24.01 -5.08
N ALA A 38 -19.08 -24.18 -4.64
CA ALA A 38 -20.12 -24.88 -5.40
C ALA A 38 -20.91 -23.98 -6.37
N PHE A 39 -20.59 -22.69 -6.51
CA PHE A 39 -21.26 -21.80 -7.47
C PHE A 39 -20.45 -21.58 -8.75
N ARG A 40 -19.95 -22.66 -9.35
CA ARG A 40 -19.61 -22.63 -10.77
C ARG A 40 -20.89 -22.59 -11.58
N ALA A 41 -21.00 -21.54 -12.41
CA ALA A 41 -21.98 -21.47 -13.52
C ALA A 41 -23.46 -21.30 -13.15
N ARG A 42 -23.79 -20.29 -12.37
CA ARG A 42 -25.04 -19.57 -12.60
C ARG A 42 -24.70 -18.11 -12.85
N THR A 43 -25.04 -17.62 -14.05
CA THR A 43 -25.12 -16.18 -14.32
C THR A 43 -25.91 -15.55 -13.16
N PRO A 44 -25.36 -14.60 -12.41
CA PRO A 44 -26.13 -13.98 -11.34
C PRO A 44 -27.38 -13.39 -11.97
N ALA A 45 -28.54 -13.79 -11.48
CA ALA A 45 -29.79 -13.14 -11.84
C ALA A 45 -29.63 -11.65 -11.49
N ALA A 46 -30.01 -10.77 -12.41
CA ALA A 46 -29.97 -9.34 -12.20
C ALA A 46 -30.69 -9.03 -10.86
N GLY A 47 -29.93 -8.58 -9.84
CA GLY A 47 -30.48 -8.26 -8.52
C GLY A 47 -29.90 -9.03 -7.33
N SER A 48 -28.99 -10.02 -7.52
CA SER A 48 -28.28 -10.59 -6.37
C SER A 48 -27.32 -9.56 -5.78
N PRO A 49 -27.43 -9.20 -4.47
CA PRO A 49 -26.47 -8.32 -3.84
C PRO A 49 -25.12 -9.01 -3.85
N ILE A 50 -24.17 -8.43 -4.59
CA ILE A 50 -22.75 -8.82 -4.47
C ILE A 50 -22.35 -8.35 -3.08
N LEU A 51 -22.14 -9.28 -2.15
CA LEU A 51 -21.56 -8.98 -0.84
C LEU A 51 -20.11 -8.55 -1.06
N TYR A 52 -19.91 -7.26 -1.24
CA TYR A 52 -18.57 -6.68 -1.25
C TYR A 52 -17.99 -6.79 0.18
N ASP A 53 -16.72 -7.13 0.28
CA ASP A 53 -15.98 -6.92 1.52
C ASP A 53 -15.95 -5.39 1.77
N THR A 54 -16.84 -4.92 2.63
CA THR A 54 -17.01 -3.49 2.94
C THR A 54 -15.69 -2.87 3.39
N THR A 55 -14.88 -3.60 4.13
CA THR A 55 -13.56 -3.16 4.62
C THR A 55 -12.62 -2.80 3.47
N VAL A 56 -12.64 -3.58 2.40
CA VAL A 56 -11.78 -3.31 1.22
C VAL A 56 -12.32 -2.16 0.40
N SER A 57 -13.63 -2.10 0.21
CA SER A 57 -14.26 -0.98 -0.49
C SER A 57 -14.00 0.35 0.24
N GLU A 58 -14.11 0.35 1.55
CA GLU A 58 -13.78 1.49 2.41
C GLU A 58 -12.29 1.86 2.30
N HIS A 59 -11.40 0.86 2.32
CA HIS A 59 -9.96 1.10 2.16
C HIS A 59 -9.64 1.76 0.81
N ILE A 60 -10.19 1.25 -0.29
CA ILE A 60 -10.01 1.84 -1.63
C ILE A 60 -10.52 3.28 -1.66
N THR A 61 -11.72 3.51 -1.15
CA THR A 61 -12.33 4.84 -1.10
C THR A 61 -11.48 5.82 -0.29
N ASN A 62 -10.98 5.39 0.87
CA ASN A 62 -10.14 6.22 1.73
C ASN A 62 -8.81 6.56 1.06
N ALA A 63 -8.15 5.60 0.43
CA ALA A 63 -6.89 5.83 -0.27
C ALA A 63 -7.06 6.82 -1.44
N VAL A 64 -8.11 6.66 -2.24
CA VAL A 64 -8.44 7.60 -3.33
C VAL A 64 -8.77 8.99 -2.79
N THR A 65 -9.59 9.06 -1.75
CA THR A 65 -9.96 10.34 -1.13
C THR A 65 -8.74 11.07 -0.59
N GLU A 66 -7.81 10.37 0.05
CA GLU A 66 -6.59 10.96 0.59
C GLU A 66 -5.72 11.57 -0.50
N ILE A 67 -5.40 10.80 -1.55
CA ILE A 67 -4.52 11.30 -2.62
C ILE A 67 -5.17 12.46 -3.39
N VAL A 68 -6.47 12.41 -3.64
CA VAL A 68 -7.23 13.48 -4.29
C VAL A 68 -7.25 14.73 -3.43
N THR A 69 -7.52 14.58 -2.13
CA THR A 69 -7.55 15.71 -1.18
C THR A 69 -6.20 16.38 -1.09
N HIS A 70 -5.12 15.60 -0.96
CA HIS A 70 -3.77 16.13 -0.94
C HIS A 70 -3.46 16.92 -2.23
N THR A 71 -3.71 16.32 -3.40
CA THR A 71 -3.45 16.96 -4.69
C THR A 71 -4.22 18.28 -4.84
N ARG A 72 -5.53 18.29 -4.53
CA ARG A 72 -6.37 19.49 -4.65
C ARG A 72 -6.07 20.56 -3.59
N THR A 73 -5.52 20.18 -2.45
CA THR A 73 -5.07 21.15 -1.43
C THR A 73 -3.89 21.95 -1.95
N ILE A 74 -2.98 21.31 -2.70
CA ILE A 74 -1.78 21.94 -3.25
C ILE A 74 -2.06 22.61 -4.60
N ASN A 75 -2.85 21.96 -5.44
CA ASN A 75 -3.27 22.46 -6.74
C ASN A 75 -4.81 22.47 -6.82
N PRO A 76 -5.47 23.59 -6.41
CA PRO A 76 -6.93 23.71 -6.48
C PRO A 76 -7.49 23.59 -7.90
N ASP A 77 -6.69 23.95 -8.93
CA ASP A 77 -7.04 23.90 -10.33
C ASP A 77 -6.74 22.53 -10.97
N ALA A 78 -6.44 21.50 -10.16
CA ALA A 78 -6.21 20.15 -10.67
C ALA A 78 -7.37 19.69 -11.56
N GLY A 79 -7.04 19.16 -12.71
CA GLY A 79 -7.99 18.72 -13.73
C GLY A 79 -9.03 17.71 -13.25
N PRO A 80 -9.93 17.27 -14.11
CA PRO A 80 -10.99 16.31 -13.74
C PRO A 80 -10.39 14.99 -13.29
N LEU A 81 -11.05 14.32 -12.35
CA LEU A 81 -10.65 13.01 -11.89
C LEU A 81 -10.77 11.98 -13.01
N PRO A 82 -9.83 11.03 -13.10
CA PRO A 82 -9.90 9.94 -14.07
C PRO A 82 -11.10 9.03 -13.77
N ALA A 83 -11.68 8.45 -14.81
CA ALA A 83 -12.80 7.52 -14.67
C ALA A 83 -12.37 6.19 -14.02
N ARG A 84 -11.11 5.79 -14.19
CA ARG A 84 -10.56 4.56 -13.60
C ARG A 84 -9.79 4.90 -12.33
N THR A 85 -10.16 4.24 -11.24
CA THR A 85 -9.54 4.42 -9.92
C THR A 85 -8.03 4.20 -9.92
N ALA A 86 -7.54 3.23 -10.72
CA ALA A 86 -6.11 2.93 -10.81
C ALA A 86 -5.29 4.10 -11.39
N ASP A 87 -5.92 4.99 -12.18
CA ASP A 87 -5.24 6.10 -12.84
C ASP A 87 -5.10 7.33 -11.91
N VAL A 88 -5.69 7.28 -10.70
CA VAL A 88 -5.69 8.41 -9.75
C VAL A 88 -4.28 8.84 -9.33
N TYR A 89 -3.35 7.88 -9.20
CA TYR A 89 -1.97 8.18 -8.83
C TYR A 89 -1.20 8.87 -9.95
N ALA A 90 -1.42 8.47 -11.21
CA ALA A 90 -0.84 9.16 -12.37
C ALA A 90 -1.39 10.59 -12.46
N TRP A 91 -2.72 10.74 -12.36
CA TRP A 91 -3.39 12.03 -12.31
C TRP A 91 -2.82 12.93 -11.19
N ALA A 92 -2.62 12.40 -10.01
CA ALA A 92 -2.07 13.15 -8.88
C ALA A 92 -0.63 13.63 -9.16
N ARG A 93 0.23 12.75 -9.68
CA ARG A 93 1.60 13.11 -10.06
C ARG A 93 1.67 14.19 -11.13
N ASP A 94 0.83 14.07 -12.17
CA ASP A 94 0.77 15.06 -13.26
C ASP A 94 0.35 16.45 -12.74
N ASN A 95 -0.60 16.49 -11.80
CA ASN A 95 -1.08 17.74 -11.22
C ASN A 95 -0.15 18.32 -10.12
N MET A 96 0.84 17.54 -9.66
CA MET A 96 1.81 17.95 -8.64
C MET A 96 3.21 18.26 -9.19
N GLN A 97 3.43 18.19 -10.51
CA GLN A 97 4.76 18.37 -11.13
C GLN A 97 5.42 19.71 -10.78
N HIS A 98 4.63 20.75 -10.54
CA HIS A 98 5.11 22.12 -10.22
C HIS A 98 4.95 22.46 -8.73
N ALA A 99 4.54 21.49 -7.91
CA ALA A 99 4.43 21.68 -6.45
C ALA A 99 5.82 21.81 -5.82
N PRO A 100 5.94 22.47 -4.64
CA PRO A 100 7.19 22.49 -3.88
C PRO A 100 7.70 21.05 -3.60
N ASP A 101 9.02 20.88 -3.58
CA ASP A 101 9.67 19.58 -3.37
C ASP A 101 9.17 18.85 -2.12
N ILE A 102 8.88 19.58 -1.05
CA ILE A 102 8.36 19.00 0.18
C ILE A 102 6.97 18.37 -0.01
N GLU A 103 6.12 18.97 -0.84
CA GLU A 103 4.80 18.46 -1.13
C GLU A 103 4.86 17.27 -2.11
N GLN A 104 5.78 17.31 -3.08
CA GLN A 104 6.06 16.16 -3.94
C GLN A 104 6.58 14.98 -3.10
N GLN A 105 7.50 15.22 -2.18
CA GLN A 105 8.00 14.19 -1.27
C GLN A 105 6.89 13.62 -0.38
N ARG A 106 5.97 14.48 0.09
CA ARG A 106 4.81 14.04 0.87
C ARG A 106 3.90 13.13 0.05
N GLN A 107 3.67 13.47 -1.20
CA GLN A 107 2.93 12.61 -2.14
C GLN A 107 3.62 11.26 -2.33
N ASP A 108 4.94 11.24 -2.54
CA ASP A 108 5.71 9.99 -2.65
C ASP A 108 5.51 9.10 -1.40
N VAL A 109 5.48 9.70 -0.20
CA VAL A 109 5.22 8.97 1.04
C VAL A 109 3.80 8.41 1.07
N ILE A 110 2.78 9.17 0.66
CA ILE A 110 1.39 8.70 0.57
C ILE A 110 1.31 7.51 -0.40
N GLU A 111 1.89 7.61 -1.57
CA GLU A 111 1.88 6.54 -2.57
C GLU A 111 2.63 5.29 -2.07
N ALA A 112 3.81 5.45 -1.47
CA ALA A 112 4.57 4.33 -0.89
C ALA A 112 3.79 3.63 0.23
N ARG A 113 3.11 4.38 1.09
CA ARG A 113 2.25 3.84 2.14
C ARG A 113 1.05 3.09 1.56
N HIS A 114 0.34 3.69 0.60
CA HIS A 114 -0.79 3.03 -0.07
C HIS A 114 -0.37 1.73 -0.75
N ARG A 115 0.80 1.66 -1.37
CA ARG A 115 1.34 0.42 -1.94
C ARG A 115 1.43 -0.69 -0.89
N LEU A 116 1.97 -0.39 0.30
CA LEU A 116 2.06 -1.33 1.40
C LEU A 116 0.68 -1.75 1.93
N GLU A 117 -0.21 -0.78 2.12
CA GLU A 117 -1.56 -1.00 2.61
C GLU A 117 -2.40 -1.85 1.65
N HIS A 118 -2.32 -1.59 0.34
CA HIS A 118 -3.00 -2.38 -0.69
C HIS A 118 -2.50 -3.84 -0.70
N ALA A 119 -1.18 -4.04 -0.61
CA ALA A 119 -0.59 -5.35 -0.56
C ALA A 119 -1.07 -6.15 0.67
N ILE A 120 -1.01 -5.55 1.86
CA ILE A 120 -1.46 -6.20 3.10
C ILE A 120 -2.96 -6.48 3.07
N THR A 121 -3.77 -5.53 2.58
CA THR A 121 -5.21 -5.73 2.41
C THR A 121 -5.52 -6.88 1.45
N ALA A 122 -4.71 -7.06 0.39
CA ALA A 122 -4.79 -8.21 -0.50
C ALA A 122 -4.29 -9.52 0.15
N GLY A 123 -3.61 -9.46 1.31
CA GLY A 123 -3.05 -10.59 2.03
C GLY A 123 -1.56 -10.85 1.79
N ASP A 124 -0.89 -9.99 1.01
CA ASP A 124 0.56 -10.04 0.83
C ASP A 124 1.27 -9.33 1.98
N THR A 125 1.51 -10.08 3.05
CA THR A 125 2.25 -9.58 4.22
C THR A 125 3.77 -9.62 4.03
N THR A 126 4.25 -10.18 2.92
CA THR A 126 5.69 -10.26 2.64
C THR A 126 6.24 -8.94 2.12
N VAL A 127 5.37 -8.03 1.67
CA VAL A 127 5.71 -6.70 1.14
C VAL A 127 6.58 -5.86 2.07
N VAL A 128 6.54 -6.10 3.40
CA VAL A 128 7.36 -5.36 4.38
C VAL A 128 8.80 -5.87 4.47
N ARG A 129 9.10 -7.10 4.00
CA ARG A 129 10.41 -7.74 4.17
C ARG A 129 11.58 -7.01 3.51
N PRO A 130 11.45 -6.45 2.30
CA PRO A 130 12.55 -5.74 1.64
C PRO A 130 12.85 -4.38 2.27
N HIS A 131 11.95 -3.87 3.14
CA HIS A 131 12.15 -2.56 3.75
C HIS A 131 13.19 -2.61 4.87
N ARG A 132 13.91 -1.49 5.00
CA ARG A 132 14.90 -1.32 6.07
C ARG A 132 14.20 -0.87 7.35
N CYS A 133 14.70 -1.35 8.48
CA CYS A 133 14.27 -0.84 9.77
C CYS A 133 14.71 0.63 9.92
N PRO A 134 13.80 1.59 10.21
CA PRO A 134 14.16 2.99 10.37
C PRO A 134 15.21 3.29 11.45
N ALA A 135 15.39 2.38 12.42
CA ALA A 135 16.35 2.59 13.51
C ALA A 135 17.72 1.96 13.27
N CYS A 136 17.78 0.75 12.69
CA CYS A 136 19.05 0.04 12.51
C CYS A 136 19.43 -0.16 11.04
N HIS A 137 18.60 0.29 10.12
CA HIS A 137 18.77 0.27 8.66
C HIS A 137 19.04 -1.12 8.06
N THR A 138 18.90 -2.19 8.85
CA THR A 138 19.01 -3.57 8.34
C THR A 138 17.68 -4.01 7.71
N ILE A 139 17.78 -4.83 6.69
CA ILE A 139 16.63 -5.57 6.13
C ILE A 139 16.27 -6.67 7.12
N GLY A 140 14.99 -6.88 7.41
CA GLY A 140 14.54 -7.88 8.38
C GLY A 140 13.30 -7.44 9.13
N LEU A 141 12.40 -6.78 8.44
CA LEU A 141 11.07 -6.50 8.98
C LEU A 141 10.15 -7.69 8.76
N HIS A 142 9.29 -7.93 9.73
CA HIS A 142 8.30 -8.99 9.70
C HIS A 142 6.92 -8.43 10.02
N TRP A 143 5.92 -8.91 9.28
CA TRP A 143 4.52 -8.64 9.60
C TRP A 143 4.00 -9.70 10.55
N PRO A 144 3.46 -9.35 11.73
CA PRO A 144 2.97 -10.32 12.68
C PRO A 144 1.81 -11.14 12.10
N ARG A 145 1.84 -12.46 12.29
CA ARG A 145 0.79 -13.34 11.73
C ARG A 145 -0.59 -13.03 12.30
N GLU A 146 -0.65 -12.68 13.58
CA GLU A 146 -1.88 -12.30 14.29
C GLU A 146 -2.49 -11.00 13.76
N ALA A 147 -1.70 -10.17 13.10
CA ALA A 147 -2.18 -8.93 12.49
C ALA A 147 -3.00 -9.18 11.22
N GLY A 148 -2.74 -10.30 10.52
CA GLY A 148 -3.42 -10.63 9.26
C GLY A 148 -3.40 -9.47 8.28
N ARG A 149 -4.57 -9.00 7.86
CA ARG A 149 -4.77 -7.88 6.91
C ARG A 149 -4.99 -6.52 7.59
N ASN A 150 -4.79 -6.42 8.90
CA ASN A 150 -5.01 -5.17 9.62
C ASN A 150 -3.90 -4.14 9.34
N ILE A 151 -4.12 -3.23 8.41
CA ILE A 151 -3.17 -2.18 8.02
C ILE A 151 -2.77 -1.24 9.17
N ARG A 152 -3.50 -1.21 10.29
CA ARG A 152 -3.15 -0.46 11.50
C ARG A 152 -2.13 -1.18 12.38
N ALA A 153 -1.84 -2.44 12.09
CA ALA A 153 -0.79 -3.17 12.79
C ALA A 153 0.59 -2.62 12.43
N LYS A 154 1.61 -3.08 13.14
CA LYS A 154 2.98 -2.57 13.00
C LYS A 154 3.91 -3.71 12.57
N ALA A 155 4.76 -3.43 11.59
CA ALA A 155 5.87 -4.31 11.25
C ALA A 155 6.90 -4.35 12.39
N VAL A 156 7.52 -5.50 12.61
CA VAL A 156 8.45 -5.77 13.72
C VAL A 156 9.85 -5.99 13.17
N CYS A 157 10.83 -5.29 13.73
CA CYS A 157 12.23 -5.54 13.42
C CYS A 157 12.71 -6.79 14.15
N VAL A 158 13.23 -7.78 13.41
CA VAL A 158 13.72 -9.04 13.98
C VAL A 158 15.20 -9.01 14.34
N ASN A 159 15.90 -7.91 14.09
CA ASN A 159 17.31 -7.76 14.44
C ASN A 159 17.51 -7.70 15.96
N LEU A 160 18.19 -8.70 16.53
CA LEU A 160 18.44 -8.81 17.97
C LEU A 160 19.27 -7.65 18.52
N ASN A 161 20.24 -7.14 17.75
CA ASN A 161 21.03 -5.97 18.17
C ASN A 161 20.15 -4.71 18.24
N CYS A 162 19.19 -4.57 17.34
CA CYS A 162 18.21 -3.50 17.40
C CYS A 162 17.29 -3.63 18.62
N ALA A 163 16.89 -4.84 18.96
CA ALA A 163 16.11 -5.10 20.16
C ALA A 163 16.92 -4.82 21.45
N ALA A 164 18.19 -5.27 21.50
CA ALA A 164 19.08 -5.01 22.62
C ALA A 164 19.27 -3.50 22.88
N ALA A 165 19.48 -2.73 21.79
CA ALA A 165 19.56 -1.26 21.85
C ALA A 165 18.22 -0.58 22.25
N ASN A 166 17.13 -1.33 22.30
CA ASN A 166 15.79 -0.87 22.70
C ASN A 166 15.31 -1.53 24.00
N GLY A 167 16.22 -1.83 24.92
CA GLY A 167 15.88 -2.45 26.20
C GLY A 167 15.37 -3.88 26.10
N GLY A 168 15.82 -4.64 25.09
CA GLY A 168 15.41 -6.02 24.85
C GLY A 168 14.09 -6.16 24.06
N MET A 169 13.44 -5.07 23.73
CA MET A 169 12.15 -5.09 23.02
C MET A 169 12.32 -4.86 21.52
N HIS A 170 11.67 -5.69 20.70
CA HIS A 170 11.61 -5.49 19.27
C HIS A 170 10.93 -4.17 18.91
N ARG A 171 11.59 -3.36 18.06
CA ARG A 171 10.99 -2.12 17.56
C ARG A 171 9.87 -2.42 16.58
N ARG A 172 8.82 -1.61 16.65
CA ARG A 172 7.60 -1.73 15.84
C ARG A 172 7.37 -0.46 15.04
N TRP A 173 7.05 -0.61 13.75
CA TRP A 173 6.93 0.49 12.80
C TRP A 173 5.58 0.46 12.08
N SER A 174 4.90 1.61 11.99
CA SER A 174 3.72 1.77 11.13
C SER A 174 4.12 1.70 9.65
N LEU A 175 3.17 1.43 8.78
CA LEU A 175 3.39 1.44 7.33
C LEU A 175 3.83 2.82 6.84
N GLU A 176 3.30 3.88 7.45
CA GLU A 176 3.73 5.25 7.18
C GLU A 176 5.21 5.48 7.52
N ALA A 177 5.69 5.01 8.67
CA ALA A 177 7.10 5.13 9.03
C ALA A 177 8.02 4.38 8.05
N LEU A 178 7.58 3.23 7.53
CA LEU A 178 8.30 2.50 6.50
C LEU A 178 8.31 3.23 5.16
N ALA A 179 7.18 3.82 4.77
CA ALA A 179 7.07 4.64 3.57
C ALA A 179 7.98 5.87 3.63
N CYS A 180 7.98 6.59 4.76
CA CYS A 180 8.88 7.72 4.98
C CYS A 180 10.35 7.32 4.85
N GLU A 181 10.75 6.21 5.46
CA GLU A 181 12.14 5.73 5.37
C GLU A 181 12.51 5.31 3.94
N GLN A 182 11.61 4.67 3.23
CA GLN A 182 11.81 4.30 1.82
C GLN A 182 12.06 5.54 0.96
N VAL A 183 11.16 6.52 1.01
CA VAL A 183 11.26 7.76 0.21
C VAL A 183 12.54 8.53 0.56
N ARG A 184 12.91 8.59 1.86
CA ARG A 184 14.15 9.19 2.31
C ARG A 184 15.38 8.52 1.68
N VAL A 185 15.44 7.20 1.69
CA VAL A 185 16.55 6.43 1.12
C VAL A 185 16.62 6.61 -0.40
N GLU A 186 15.48 6.55 -1.09
CA GLU A 186 15.41 6.75 -2.54
C GLU A 186 15.89 8.14 -2.95
N LYS A 187 15.51 9.18 -2.19
CA LYS A 187 15.99 10.55 -2.42
C LYS A 187 17.50 10.66 -2.26
N MET A 188 18.05 10.12 -1.16
CA MET A 188 19.51 10.10 -0.95
C MET A 188 20.25 9.38 -2.07
N LEU A 189 19.73 8.27 -2.56
CA LEU A 189 20.36 7.52 -3.66
C LEU A 189 20.35 8.31 -4.97
N ARG A 190 19.27 9.05 -5.26
CA ARG A 190 19.20 9.93 -6.44
C ARG A 190 20.23 11.07 -6.35
N GLU A 191 20.34 11.71 -5.19
CA GLU A 191 21.30 12.81 -4.95
C GLU A 191 22.76 12.34 -5.05
N CYS A 192 23.08 11.10 -4.66
CA CYS A 192 24.42 10.55 -4.81
C CYS A 192 24.76 10.08 -6.23
N ALA A 193 23.79 9.98 -7.13
CA ALA A 193 23.96 9.50 -8.50
C ALA A 193 24.15 10.63 -9.53
N THR A 194 23.98 11.88 -9.10
CA THR A 194 24.18 13.12 -9.89
C THR A 194 25.51 13.76 -9.58
#